data_df62e2dd3503742c8ae2e024adbc213c
#
_entry.id   df62e2dd3503742c8ae2e024adbc213c
#
_cell.length_a   1.000
_cell.length_b   1.000
_cell.length_c   1.000
_cell.angle_alpha   90.00
_cell.angle_beta   90.00
_cell.angle_gamma   90.00
#
_symmetry.space_group_name_H-M   'P 1'
#
loop_
_entity.id
_entity.type
_entity.pdbx_description
1 polymer ?
#
loop_
_entity_poly.entity_id
_entity_poly.type
_entity_poly.pdbx_seq_one_letter_code
_entity_poly.pdbx_strand_id
1 'polypeptide(L)'
;IPDRARQRIIDIASTQLPDGGCYHQYQPLTKKGNSDIGGDFSDDPLWMILSVSAYIKETGDWSILDEMVPYDNDESKAKPMLDHLKVSFYHVVNNLGPHGLPLAMRADWNDCINLSCFSDTPGESFQTYTNPKFAAEGGYSKVAESVMVATLFTYTGPNYVAILKHLGMD
;
A
#
# COMPACT_ATOMS: atom_id res chain seq x y z
N ILE A 1 -2.74 15.66 20.45
CA ILE A 1 -3.35 14.70 19.51
C ILE A 1 -2.56 14.67 18.18
N PRO A 2 -2.19 15.82 17.54
CA PRO A 2 -1.39 15.80 16.31
C PRO A 2 -0.11 14.97 16.42
N ASP A 3 0.64 15.13 17.52
CA ASP A 3 1.90 14.41 17.75
C ASP A 3 1.72 12.89 17.75
N ARG A 4 0.60 12.41 18.31
CA ARG A 4 0.29 10.98 18.31
C ARG A 4 -0.05 10.47 16.90
N ALA A 5 -0.75 11.27 16.10
CA ALA A 5 -1.06 10.93 14.73
C ALA A 5 0.23 10.87 13.90
N ARG A 6 1.09 11.90 14.03
CA ARG A 6 2.39 11.95 13.38
C ARG A 6 3.24 10.73 13.71
N GLN A 7 3.38 10.42 14.99
CA GLN A 7 4.16 9.28 15.42
C GLN A 7 3.58 7.95 14.89
N ARG A 8 2.26 7.80 14.88
CA ARG A 8 1.62 6.58 14.36
C ARG A 8 1.86 6.43 12.85
N ILE A 9 1.81 7.51 12.08
CA ILE A 9 2.12 7.50 10.65
C ILE A 9 3.56 7.03 10.44
N ILE A 10 4.52 7.58 11.19
CA ILE A 10 5.94 7.20 11.12
C ILE A 10 6.13 5.73 11.50
N ASP A 11 5.53 5.28 12.60
CA ASP A 11 5.62 3.89 13.08
C ASP A 11 5.10 2.89 12.02
N ILE A 12 4.00 3.22 11.34
CA ILE A 12 3.45 2.36 10.28
C ILE A 12 4.32 2.44 9.03
N ALA A 13 4.74 3.63 8.62
CA ALA A 13 5.61 3.80 7.46
C ALA A 13 6.93 3.04 7.60
N SER A 14 7.45 2.93 8.83
CA SER A 14 8.69 2.17 9.09
C SER A 14 8.58 0.67 8.77
N THR A 15 7.38 0.16 8.62
CA THR A 15 7.15 -1.24 8.22
C THR A 15 6.92 -1.43 6.73
N GLN A 16 6.86 -0.34 5.95
CA GLN A 16 6.67 -0.41 4.50
C GLN A 16 7.84 -1.12 3.83
N LEU A 17 7.54 -1.90 2.79
CA LEU A 17 8.56 -2.57 1.99
C LEU A 17 9.16 -1.62 0.94
N PRO A 18 10.41 -1.85 0.51
CA PRO A 18 11.09 -0.94 -0.45
C PRO A 18 10.40 -0.84 -1.83
N ASP A 19 9.61 -1.83 -2.22
CA ASP A 19 8.83 -1.84 -3.46
C ASP A 19 7.50 -1.06 -3.36
N GLY A 20 7.20 -0.54 -2.18
CA GLY A 20 5.98 0.20 -1.89
C GLY A 20 4.85 -0.64 -1.31
N GLY A 21 5.00 -1.96 -1.28
CA GLY A 21 4.09 -2.84 -0.56
C GLY A 21 4.11 -2.58 0.94
N CYS A 22 3.10 -3.08 1.64
CA CYS A 22 2.99 -2.95 3.09
C CYS A 22 2.68 -4.31 3.71
N TYR A 23 3.09 -4.51 4.95
CA TYR A 23 2.50 -5.58 5.75
C TYR A 23 1.04 -5.22 6.06
N HIS A 24 0.14 -6.18 5.89
CA HIS A 24 -1.28 -5.96 6.17
C HIS A 24 -1.55 -5.69 7.65
N GLN A 25 -0.72 -6.20 8.54
CA GLN A 25 -0.87 -6.01 9.97
C GLN A 25 0.38 -5.35 10.57
N TYR A 26 0.15 -4.30 11.33
CA TYR A 26 1.15 -3.65 12.17
C TYR A 26 0.95 -4.06 13.63
N GLN A 27 2.03 -4.45 14.29
CA GLN A 27 2.03 -4.83 15.70
C GLN A 27 2.44 -3.66 16.60
N PRO A 28 1.52 -3.03 17.32
CA PRO A 28 1.80 -1.80 18.08
C PRO A 28 2.85 -1.94 19.18
N LEU A 29 2.98 -3.13 19.77
CA LEU A 29 3.93 -3.37 20.87
C LEU A 29 5.37 -3.50 20.36
N THR A 30 5.57 -4.14 19.24
CA THR A 30 6.90 -4.37 18.66
C THR A 30 7.27 -3.31 17.64
N LYS A 31 6.29 -2.53 17.17
CA LYS A 31 6.40 -1.58 16.06
C LYS A 31 6.88 -2.22 14.74
N LYS A 32 6.51 -3.47 14.51
CA LYS A 32 6.88 -4.25 13.33
C LYS A 32 5.67 -4.68 12.53
N GLY A 33 5.89 -4.91 11.25
CA GLY A 33 4.92 -5.61 10.40
C GLY A 33 4.81 -7.08 10.79
N ASN A 34 3.64 -7.68 10.55
CA ASN A 34 3.42 -9.10 10.79
C ASN A 34 3.71 -9.90 9.51
N SER A 35 4.89 -10.51 9.44
CA SER A 35 5.29 -11.32 8.29
C SER A 35 4.48 -12.61 8.12
N ASP A 36 3.82 -13.10 9.17
CA ASP A 36 3.02 -14.32 9.09
C ASP A 36 1.77 -14.15 8.21
N ILE A 37 1.22 -12.94 8.21
CA ILE A 37 0.12 -12.58 7.31
C ILE A 37 0.65 -12.15 5.95
N GLY A 38 1.87 -11.63 5.90
CA GLY A 38 2.53 -11.15 4.69
C GLY A 38 2.05 -9.78 4.24
N GLY A 39 2.36 -9.47 2.99
CA GLY A 39 2.02 -8.23 2.30
C GLY A 39 1.21 -8.50 1.03
N ASP A 40 1.44 -7.67 0.02
CA ASP A 40 0.79 -7.74 -1.31
C ASP A 40 -0.72 -7.44 -1.30
N PHE A 41 -1.19 -6.71 -0.31
CA PHE A 41 -2.53 -6.16 -0.30
C PHE A 41 -2.52 -4.85 -1.10
N SER A 42 -3.38 -4.79 -2.10
CA SER A 42 -3.34 -3.72 -3.10
C SER A 42 -3.80 -2.35 -2.58
N ASP A 43 -4.53 -2.31 -1.49
CA ASP A 43 -5.04 -1.08 -0.88
C ASP A 43 -4.10 -0.50 0.19
N ASP A 44 -3.31 -1.32 0.88
CA ASP A 44 -2.47 -0.88 2.00
C ASP A 44 -1.55 0.31 1.66
N PRO A 45 -0.87 0.35 0.50
CA PRO A 45 -0.07 1.51 0.10
C PRO A 45 -0.88 2.81 -0.04
N LEU A 46 -2.15 2.71 -0.42
CA LEU A 46 -3.02 3.87 -0.62
C LEU A 46 -3.42 4.51 0.70
N TRP A 47 -3.58 3.73 1.76
CA TRP A 47 -3.84 4.24 3.10
C TRP A 47 -2.67 5.08 3.63
N MET A 48 -1.42 4.79 3.23
CA MET A 48 -0.27 5.61 3.56
C MET A 48 -0.41 7.02 2.97
N ILE A 49 -0.71 7.12 1.67
CA ILE A 49 -0.91 8.41 1.00
C ILE A 49 -2.05 9.18 1.67
N LEU A 50 -3.17 8.51 1.95
CA LEU A 50 -4.32 9.12 2.60
C LEU A 50 -3.97 9.65 3.98
N SER A 51 -3.29 8.86 4.80
CA SER A 51 -2.94 9.21 6.19
C SER A 51 -2.04 10.43 6.24
N VAL A 52 -0.97 10.47 5.44
CA VAL A 52 -0.04 11.61 5.39
C VAL A 52 -0.73 12.85 4.86
N SER A 53 -1.50 12.73 3.77
CA SER A 53 -2.20 13.87 3.18
C SER A 53 -3.27 14.45 4.10
N ALA A 54 -4.01 13.60 4.82
CA ALA A 54 -4.99 14.02 5.80
C ALA A 54 -4.31 14.72 6.99
N TYR A 55 -3.20 14.19 7.48
CA TYR A 55 -2.42 14.81 8.54
C TYR A 55 -1.93 16.21 8.16
N ILE A 56 -1.36 16.36 6.96
CA ILE A 56 -0.90 17.67 6.47
C ILE A 56 -2.07 18.65 6.34
N LYS A 57 -3.21 18.21 5.79
CA LYS A 57 -4.42 19.06 5.63
C LYS A 57 -4.95 19.55 6.97
N GLU A 58 -4.91 18.70 7.99
CA GLU A 58 -5.43 19.03 9.31
C GLU A 58 -4.49 19.91 10.13
N THR A 59 -3.17 19.70 9.99
CA THR A 59 -2.17 20.33 10.89
C THR A 59 -1.36 21.43 10.23
N GLY A 60 -1.24 21.43 8.91
CA GLY A 60 -0.29 22.30 8.19
C GLY A 60 1.18 21.89 8.38
N ASP A 61 1.46 20.72 9.00
CA ASP A 61 2.81 20.23 9.23
C ASP A 61 3.37 19.50 8.02
N TRP A 62 4.01 20.26 7.14
CA TRP A 62 4.70 19.73 5.96
C TRP A 62 6.02 19.04 6.29
N SER A 63 6.59 19.30 7.49
CA SER A 63 7.87 18.72 7.89
C SER A 63 7.85 17.21 8.01
N ILE A 64 6.66 16.60 8.10
CA ILE A 64 6.52 15.15 8.07
C ILE A 64 7.10 14.53 6.79
N LEU A 65 7.12 15.25 5.68
CA LEU A 65 7.64 14.76 4.41
C LEU A 65 9.16 14.57 4.41
N ASP A 66 9.88 15.32 5.25
CA ASP A 66 11.33 15.25 5.40
C ASP A 66 11.77 14.24 6.46
N GLU A 67 10.81 13.67 7.20
CA GLU A 67 11.11 12.69 8.25
C GLU A 67 11.78 11.45 7.65
N MET A 68 12.96 11.11 8.18
CA MET A 68 13.70 9.93 7.75
C MET A 68 13.08 8.68 8.38
N VAL A 69 12.53 7.80 7.56
CA VAL A 69 11.81 6.61 7.99
C VAL A 69 12.44 5.38 7.35
N PRO A 70 12.75 4.32 8.10
CA PRO A 70 13.30 3.09 7.55
C PRO A 70 12.26 2.33 6.72
N TYR A 71 12.72 1.57 5.72
CA TYR A 71 11.92 0.53 5.10
C TYR A 71 12.12 -0.79 5.87
N ASP A 72 11.03 -1.53 6.10
CA ASP A 72 11.03 -2.84 6.77
C ASP A 72 11.76 -2.84 8.12
N ASN A 73 11.61 -1.74 8.87
CA ASN A 73 12.32 -1.49 10.14
C ASN A 73 13.86 -1.58 10.05
N ASP A 74 14.44 -1.44 8.86
CA ASP A 74 15.88 -1.44 8.63
C ASP A 74 16.41 -0.01 8.51
N GLU A 75 17.03 0.50 9.57
CA GLU A 75 17.55 1.88 9.65
C GLU A 75 18.55 2.20 8.51
N SER A 76 19.24 1.21 7.97
CA SER A 76 20.15 1.41 6.86
C SER A 76 19.44 1.77 5.55
N LYS A 77 18.14 1.54 5.48
CA LYS A 77 17.28 1.83 4.33
C LYS A 77 16.37 3.04 4.55
N ALA A 78 16.66 3.86 5.55
CA ALA A 78 15.84 5.03 5.83
C ALA A 78 15.81 6.02 4.65
N LYS A 79 14.63 6.51 4.33
CA LYS A 79 14.36 7.52 3.30
C LYS A 79 13.37 8.55 3.83
N PRO A 80 13.30 9.74 3.22
CA PRO A 80 12.26 10.70 3.57
C PRO A 80 10.85 10.10 3.40
N MET A 81 9.90 10.53 4.23
CA MET A 81 8.49 10.13 4.09
C MET A 81 7.94 10.39 2.68
N LEU A 82 8.43 11.43 1.99
CA LEU A 82 8.05 11.69 0.60
C LEU A 82 8.38 10.50 -0.33
N ASP A 83 9.52 9.83 -0.11
CA ASP A 83 9.89 8.63 -0.88
C ASP A 83 8.95 7.46 -0.57
N HIS A 84 8.46 7.32 0.68
CA HIS A 84 7.45 6.34 1.05
C HIS A 84 6.13 6.57 0.31
N LEU A 85 5.70 7.83 0.16
CA LEU A 85 4.52 8.15 -0.65
C LEU A 85 4.75 7.85 -2.13
N LYS A 86 5.94 8.13 -2.64
CA LYS A 86 6.32 7.85 -4.03
C LYS A 86 6.22 6.36 -4.33
N VAL A 87 6.85 5.52 -3.53
CA VAL A 87 6.80 4.07 -3.77
C VAL A 87 5.38 3.51 -3.59
N SER A 88 4.59 4.04 -2.66
CA SER A 88 3.17 3.71 -2.50
C SER A 88 2.37 3.98 -3.77
N PHE A 89 2.54 5.18 -4.35
CA PHE A 89 1.85 5.57 -5.59
C PHE A 89 2.26 4.66 -6.76
N TYR A 90 3.56 4.47 -6.96
CA TYR A 90 4.08 3.66 -8.06
C TYR A 90 3.84 2.17 -7.87
N HIS A 91 3.67 1.68 -6.63
CA HIS A 91 3.27 0.30 -6.38
C HIS A 91 1.93 -0.01 -7.07
N VAL A 92 0.97 0.90 -7.01
CA VAL A 92 -0.31 0.73 -7.71
C VAL A 92 -0.15 0.90 -9.23
N VAL A 93 0.54 1.95 -9.67
CA VAL A 93 0.73 2.25 -11.11
C VAL A 93 1.47 1.12 -11.84
N ASN A 94 2.41 0.46 -11.17
CA ASN A 94 3.20 -0.63 -11.74
C ASN A 94 2.47 -1.99 -11.69
N ASN A 95 1.32 -2.08 -11.02
CA ASN A 95 0.53 -3.29 -10.88
C ASN A 95 -0.88 -3.09 -11.46
N LEU A 96 -0.94 -2.74 -12.73
CA LEU A 96 -2.19 -2.62 -13.49
C LEU A 96 -2.46 -3.90 -14.27
N GLY A 97 -3.73 -4.23 -14.39
CA GLY A 97 -4.20 -5.34 -15.19
C GLY A 97 -4.48 -4.96 -16.64
N PRO A 98 -5.08 -5.87 -17.43
CA PRO A 98 -5.25 -5.72 -18.88
C PRO A 98 -6.15 -4.57 -19.31
N HIS A 99 -7.03 -4.08 -18.44
CA HIS A 99 -7.91 -2.92 -18.72
C HIS A 99 -7.37 -1.61 -18.13
N GLY A 100 -6.16 -1.64 -17.54
CA GLY A 100 -5.55 -0.47 -16.92
C GLY A 100 -6.08 -0.14 -15.52
N LEU A 101 -6.79 -1.05 -14.88
CA LEU A 101 -7.20 -0.94 -13.50
C LEU A 101 -6.18 -1.61 -12.56
N PRO A 102 -6.07 -1.17 -11.30
CA PRO A 102 -5.21 -1.84 -10.34
C PRO A 102 -5.57 -3.32 -10.17
N LEU A 103 -4.56 -4.16 -10.09
CA LEU A 103 -4.74 -5.58 -9.79
C LEU A 103 -5.36 -5.76 -8.41
N ALA A 104 -6.22 -6.76 -8.26
CA ALA A 104 -6.78 -7.14 -6.98
C ALA A 104 -5.72 -7.64 -6.01
N MET A 105 -4.63 -8.21 -6.53
CA MET A 105 -3.52 -8.76 -5.76
C MET A 105 -4.05 -9.69 -4.65
N ARG A 106 -3.47 -9.66 -3.48
CA ARG A 106 -4.02 -10.31 -2.31
C ARG A 106 -5.10 -9.43 -1.70
N ALA A 107 -6.32 -9.91 -1.67
CA ALA A 107 -7.46 -9.14 -1.19
C ALA A 107 -8.44 -10.04 -0.44
N ASP A 108 -7.94 -10.72 0.60
CA ASP A 108 -8.72 -11.66 1.41
C ASP A 108 -9.82 -10.98 2.23
N TRP A 109 -9.69 -9.69 2.51
CA TRP A 109 -10.75 -8.86 3.10
C TRP A 109 -11.97 -8.68 2.18
N ASN A 110 -11.83 -9.08 0.93
CA ASN A 110 -12.81 -8.90 -0.15
C ASN A 110 -13.39 -10.25 -0.61
N ASP A 111 -13.73 -11.08 0.32
CA ASP A 111 -14.05 -12.51 0.21
C ASP A 111 -14.92 -12.91 -0.97
N CYS A 112 -15.91 -12.08 -1.29
CA CYS A 112 -16.90 -12.39 -2.33
C CYS A 112 -16.53 -11.81 -3.71
N ILE A 113 -15.58 -10.89 -3.79
CA ILE A 113 -15.31 -10.10 -4.99
C ILE A 113 -14.14 -10.68 -5.78
N ASN A 114 -13.25 -11.42 -5.14
CA ASN A 114 -12.05 -11.99 -5.76
C ASN A 114 -12.17 -13.44 -6.17
N LEU A 115 -13.35 -13.93 -6.40
CA LEU A 115 -13.59 -15.36 -6.61
C LEU A 115 -12.71 -16.00 -7.69
N SER A 116 -12.24 -15.22 -8.65
CA SER A 116 -11.42 -15.72 -9.74
C SER A 116 -10.02 -15.11 -9.78
N CYS A 117 -9.55 -14.53 -8.67
CA CYS A 117 -8.29 -13.80 -8.63
C CYS A 117 -7.08 -14.64 -9.09
N PHE A 118 -7.13 -15.96 -8.86
CA PHE A 118 -6.05 -16.90 -9.14
C PHE A 118 -6.51 -18.09 -9.99
N SER A 119 -7.71 -18.06 -10.54
CA SER A 119 -8.28 -19.14 -11.35
C SER A 119 -8.81 -18.61 -12.68
N ASP A 120 -8.64 -19.41 -13.72
CA ASP A 120 -9.27 -19.18 -15.02
C ASP A 120 -10.67 -19.79 -15.10
N THR A 121 -11.12 -20.49 -14.03
CA THR A 121 -12.41 -21.15 -13.94
C THR A 121 -13.40 -20.27 -13.19
N PRO A 122 -14.52 -19.85 -13.81
CA PRO A 122 -15.54 -19.09 -13.14
C PRO A 122 -16.07 -19.81 -11.90
N GLY A 123 -16.21 -19.08 -10.79
CA GLY A 123 -16.72 -19.63 -9.52
C GLY A 123 -15.68 -20.33 -8.65
N GLU A 124 -14.46 -20.53 -9.12
CA GLU A 124 -13.35 -20.96 -8.25
C GLU A 124 -12.84 -19.80 -7.44
N SER A 125 -12.63 -20.05 -6.16
CA SER A 125 -12.08 -19.08 -5.22
C SER A 125 -10.73 -19.57 -4.71
N PHE A 126 -9.66 -18.96 -5.22
CA PHE A 126 -8.31 -19.16 -4.72
C PHE A 126 -7.78 -17.84 -4.17
N GLN A 127 -8.37 -17.44 -3.06
CA GLN A 127 -8.13 -16.12 -2.46
C GLN A 127 -6.91 -16.08 -1.57
N THR A 128 -6.34 -17.24 -1.24
CA THR A 128 -5.31 -17.31 -0.23
C THR A 128 -3.94 -17.62 -0.80
N TYR A 129 -2.93 -17.09 -0.16
CA TYR A 129 -1.52 -17.37 -0.38
C TYR A 129 -1.15 -18.86 -0.30
N THR A 130 -2.03 -19.67 0.24
CA THR A 130 -1.82 -21.10 0.42
C THR A 130 -2.21 -21.94 -0.80
N ASN A 131 -2.70 -21.32 -1.87
CA ASN A 131 -2.95 -22.06 -3.10
C ASN A 131 -1.63 -22.57 -3.70
N PRO A 132 -1.43 -23.90 -3.83
CA PRO A 132 -0.17 -24.46 -4.32
C PRO A 132 0.18 -24.03 -5.76
N LYS A 133 -0.82 -23.84 -6.62
CA LYS A 133 -0.63 -23.34 -7.99
C LYS A 133 -0.09 -21.91 -7.95
N PHE A 134 -0.70 -21.08 -7.12
CA PHE A 134 -0.30 -19.70 -6.91
C PHE A 134 1.12 -19.58 -6.33
N ALA A 135 1.44 -20.38 -5.31
CA ALA A 135 2.78 -20.41 -4.72
C ALA A 135 3.85 -20.88 -5.71
N ALA A 136 3.51 -21.83 -6.60
CA ALA A 136 4.44 -22.31 -7.63
C ALA A 136 4.69 -21.29 -8.74
N GLU A 137 3.72 -20.43 -9.05
CA GLU A 137 3.81 -19.39 -10.07
C GLU A 137 4.38 -18.06 -9.52
N GLY A 138 4.66 -17.98 -8.23
CA GLY A 138 5.32 -16.85 -7.58
C GLY A 138 4.48 -15.58 -7.47
N GLY A 139 3.16 -15.70 -7.32
CA GLY A 139 2.33 -14.53 -7.11
C GLY A 139 0.83 -14.74 -7.36
N TYR A 140 0.10 -13.68 -7.48
CA TYR A 140 -1.33 -13.59 -7.76
C TYR A 140 -1.57 -13.41 -9.27
N SER A 141 -2.81 -13.61 -9.70
CA SER A 141 -3.21 -13.37 -11.08
C SER A 141 -2.88 -11.94 -11.51
N LYS A 142 -2.35 -11.82 -12.72
CA LYS A 142 -2.06 -10.54 -13.36
C LYS A 142 -3.22 -10.01 -14.22
N VAL A 143 -4.40 -10.62 -14.09
CA VAL A 143 -5.58 -10.28 -14.89
C VAL A 143 -6.79 -9.86 -14.03
N ALA A 144 -6.82 -10.24 -12.75
CA ALA A 144 -7.91 -9.87 -11.85
C ALA A 144 -7.71 -8.44 -11.37
N GLU A 145 -8.59 -7.56 -11.78
CA GLU A 145 -8.58 -6.12 -11.46
C GLU A 145 -9.62 -5.76 -10.41
N SER A 146 -9.33 -4.76 -9.59
CA SER A 146 -10.23 -4.29 -8.54
C SER A 146 -10.74 -2.88 -8.83
N VAL A 147 -12.03 -2.76 -9.11
CA VAL A 147 -12.71 -1.46 -9.24
C VAL A 147 -12.69 -0.69 -7.91
N MET A 148 -12.75 -1.38 -6.78
CA MET A 148 -12.68 -0.76 -5.47
C MET A 148 -11.31 -0.12 -5.23
N VAL A 149 -10.22 -0.84 -5.52
CA VAL A 149 -8.86 -0.29 -5.40
C VAL A 149 -8.66 0.86 -6.38
N ALA A 150 -9.20 0.76 -7.60
CA ALA A 150 -9.20 1.86 -8.57
C ALA A 150 -9.92 3.10 -8.03
N THR A 151 -11.05 2.91 -7.38
CA THR A 151 -11.81 4.01 -6.73
C THR A 151 -10.98 4.65 -5.60
N LEU A 152 -10.36 3.84 -4.75
CA LEU A 152 -9.50 4.34 -3.69
C LEU A 152 -8.28 5.08 -4.28
N PHE A 153 -7.69 4.57 -5.35
CA PHE A 153 -6.57 5.23 -6.04
C PHE A 153 -6.98 6.58 -6.64
N THR A 154 -8.15 6.67 -7.26
CA THR A 154 -8.66 7.95 -7.81
C THR A 154 -8.98 8.97 -6.71
N TYR A 155 -9.22 8.53 -5.50
CA TYR A 155 -9.40 9.40 -4.34
C TYR A 155 -8.07 9.82 -3.71
N THR A 156 -7.10 8.92 -3.59
CA THR A 156 -5.83 9.16 -2.87
C THR A 156 -4.73 9.69 -3.78
N GLY A 157 -4.64 9.23 -5.02
CA GLY A 157 -3.59 9.62 -5.97
C GLY A 157 -3.52 11.14 -6.20
N PRO A 158 -4.64 11.85 -6.40
CA PRO A 158 -4.62 13.31 -6.50
C PRO A 158 -4.04 14.03 -5.28
N ASN A 159 -4.11 13.43 -4.09
CA ASN A 159 -3.49 14.01 -2.89
C ASN A 159 -1.96 13.96 -2.99
N TYR A 160 -1.40 12.85 -3.49
CA TYR A 160 0.04 12.77 -3.74
C TYR A 160 0.49 13.79 -4.79
N VAL A 161 -0.24 13.91 -5.89
CA VAL A 161 0.02 14.92 -6.93
C VAL A 161 -0.06 16.34 -6.36
N ALA A 162 -1.01 16.62 -5.47
CA ALA A 162 -1.13 17.93 -4.82
C ALA A 162 0.07 18.23 -3.91
N ILE A 163 0.60 17.22 -3.21
CA ILE A 163 1.83 17.34 -2.42
C ILE A 163 3.01 17.71 -3.34
N LEU A 164 3.19 16.98 -4.45
CA LEU A 164 4.28 17.28 -5.39
C LEU A 164 4.19 18.71 -5.95
N LYS A 165 2.99 19.14 -6.37
CA LYS A 165 2.76 20.49 -6.85
C LYS A 165 3.08 21.55 -5.80
N HIS A 166 2.72 21.33 -4.55
CA HIS A 166 3.06 22.23 -3.46
C HIS A 166 4.58 22.37 -3.27
N LEU A 167 5.31 21.29 -3.46
CA LEU A 167 6.77 21.26 -3.38
C LEU A 167 7.46 21.78 -4.66
N GLY A 168 6.70 22.17 -5.70
CA GLY A 168 7.26 22.59 -6.99
C GLY A 168 7.91 21.46 -7.78
N MET A 169 7.47 20.23 -7.53
CA MET A 169 7.93 19.02 -8.24
C MET A 169 6.87 18.68 -9.31
N ASP A 170 7.25 18.79 -10.58
CA ASP A 170 6.42 18.44 -11.75
C ASP A 170 6.60 16.97 -12.17
#